data_db0b7e2adfb7a4b352ae562e862ba51f
#
_entry.id   db0b7e2adfb7a4b352ae562e862ba51f
#
_cell.length_a   1.000
_cell.length_b   1.000
_cell.length_c   1.000
_cell.angle_alpha   90.00
_cell.angle_beta   90.00
_cell.angle_gamma   90.00
#
_symmetry.space_group_name_H-M   'P 1'
#
loop_
_entity.id
_entity.type
_entity.pdbx_description
1 polymer ?
#
loop_
_entity_poly.entity_id
_entity_poly.type
_entity_poly.pdbx_seq_one_letter_code
_entity_poly.pdbx_strand_id
1 'polypeptide(L)'
;MASDGYLITPQAFTDRMNILVYGDPGSGKTFLAGTAQDSPLMADVHVFNIDGGMMTLAQRGDIHATDIRSVEDLERELHALAAGDEKYATTRTVVIDNVTELQTLTLEGITTDNY
;
A
#
# COMPACT_ATOMS: atom_id res chain seq x y z
N MET A 1 -30.16 -22.79 -10.69
CA MET A 1 -29.10 -22.64 -9.96
C MET A 1 -29.19 -21.87 -8.69
N ALA A 2 -29.65 -22.46 -7.83
CA ALA A 2 -29.84 -21.82 -6.59
C ALA A 2 -28.51 -21.46 -5.99
N SER A 3 -28.41 -21.14 -4.84
CA SER A 3 -27.20 -20.88 -4.10
C SER A 3 -26.24 -19.92 -4.77
N ASP A 4 -26.77 -19.13 -5.67
CA ASP A 4 -25.93 -18.19 -6.37
C ASP A 4 -25.30 -17.18 -5.44
N GLY A 5 -25.90 -16.97 -4.29
CA GLY A 5 -25.32 -16.07 -3.31
C GLY A 5 -23.97 -16.50 -2.80
N TYR A 6 -23.57 -17.74 -3.00
CA TYR A 6 -22.29 -18.23 -2.56
C TYR A 6 -21.29 -18.39 -3.69
N LEU A 7 -21.71 -18.04 -4.88
CA LEU A 7 -20.84 -18.23 -6.03
C LEU A 7 -19.90 -17.03 -6.10
N ILE A 8 -18.61 -17.30 -6.04
CA ILE A 8 -17.60 -16.27 -6.19
C ILE A 8 -16.89 -16.52 -7.51
N THR A 9 -17.03 -15.57 -8.43
CA THR A 9 -16.35 -15.69 -9.71
C THR A 9 -14.87 -15.35 -9.52
N PRO A 10 -13.98 -15.98 -10.28
CA PRO A 10 -12.56 -15.63 -10.21
C PRO A 10 -12.29 -14.16 -10.46
N GLN A 11 -13.03 -13.54 -11.35
CA GLN A 11 -12.85 -12.14 -11.66
C GLN A 11 -13.20 -11.24 -10.49
N ALA A 12 -14.31 -11.50 -9.82
CA ALA A 12 -14.69 -10.73 -8.65
C ALA A 12 -13.68 -10.89 -7.51
N PHE A 13 -13.06 -12.05 -7.43
CA PHE A 13 -12.04 -12.32 -6.43
C PHE A 13 -10.75 -11.56 -6.71
N THR A 14 -10.40 -11.40 -7.98
CA THR A 14 -9.14 -10.74 -8.37
C THR A 14 -9.25 -9.24 -8.52
N ASP A 15 -10.47 -8.70 -8.61
CA ASP A 15 -10.65 -7.26 -8.75
C ASP A 15 -10.15 -6.48 -7.53
N ARG A 16 -10.23 -7.09 -6.37
CA ARG A 16 -9.77 -6.48 -5.13
C ARG A 16 -9.11 -7.54 -4.27
N MET A 17 -7.87 -7.29 -3.90
CA MET A 17 -7.13 -8.21 -3.08
C MET A 17 -6.36 -7.44 -2.03
N ASN A 18 -6.48 -7.89 -0.78
CA ASN A 18 -5.69 -7.36 0.32
C ASN A 18 -4.66 -8.40 0.71
N ILE A 19 -3.39 -8.03 0.70
CA ILE A 19 -2.29 -8.93 0.98
C ILE A 19 -1.47 -8.36 2.13
N LEU A 20 -1.22 -9.19 3.13
CA LEU A 20 -0.29 -8.87 4.20
C LEU A 20 0.98 -9.70 4.00
N VAL A 21 2.13 -9.02 3.90
CA VAL A 21 3.42 -9.67 3.77
C VAL A 21 4.19 -9.44 5.06
N TYR A 22 4.67 -10.50 5.69
CA TYR A 22 5.42 -10.37 6.93
C TYR A 22 6.63 -11.29 6.91
N GLY A 23 7.61 -10.96 7.73
CA GLY A 23 8.85 -11.72 7.83
C GLY A 23 9.90 -10.89 8.55
N ASP A 24 11.04 -11.50 8.80
CA ASP A 24 12.16 -10.82 9.47
C ASP A 24 12.74 -9.71 8.61
N PRO A 25 13.38 -8.71 9.23
CA PRO A 25 14.10 -7.70 8.46
C PRO A 25 15.08 -8.34 7.48
N GLY A 26 15.11 -7.83 6.26
CA GLY A 26 15.98 -8.36 5.22
C GLY A 26 15.48 -9.59 4.51
N SER A 27 14.25 -10.03 4.77
CA SER A 27 13.68 -11.20 4.11
C SER A 27 13.17 -10.93 2.69
N GLY A 28 13.21 -9.67 2.24
CA GLY A 28 12.79 -9.33 0.89
C GLY A 28 11.35 -8.89 0.75
N LYS A 29 10.69 -8.49 1.85
CA LYS A 29 9.30 -8.06 1.81
C LYS A 29 9.07 -6.88 0.86
N THR A 30 9.89 -5.87 0.99
CA THR A 30 9.79 -4.67 0.14
C THR A 30 10.05 -5.00 -1.31
N PHE A 31 11.05 -5.83 -1.57
CA PHE A 31 11.36 -6.27 -2.92
C PHE A 31 10.16 -7.01 -3.53
N LEU A 32 9.57 -7.93 -2.77
CA LEU A 32 8.41 -8.68 -3.23
C LEU A 32 7.25 -7.75 -3.56
N ALA A 33 6.97 -6.80 -2.67
CA ALA A 33 5.89 -5.84 -2.92
C ALA A 33 6.13 -5.05 -4.20
N GLY A 34 7.39 -4.69 -4.47
CA GLY A 34 7.74 -3.97 -5.69
C GLY A 34 7.51 -4.77 -6.96
N THR A 35 7.56 -6.10 -6.89
CA THR A 35 7.35 -6.93 -8.08
C THR A 35 5.93 -6.83 -8.62
N ALA A 36 5.00 -6.28 -7.87
CA ALA A 36 3.65 -6.02 -8.38
C ALA A 36 3.68 -5.12 -9.62
N GLN A 37 4.69 -4.26 -9.73
CA GLN A 37 4.84 -3.39 -10.89
C GLN A 37 5.09 -4.18 -12.18
N ASP A 38 5.57 -5.41 -12.08
CA ASP A 38 5.84 -6.25 -13.24
C ASP A 38 4.60 -6.95 -13.76
N SER A 39 3.49 -6.87 -13.02
CA SER A 39 2.24 -7.49 -13.42
C SER A 39 1.35 -6.49 -14.13
N PRO A 40 0.87 -6.80 -15.35
CA PRO A 40 -0.05 -5.91 -16.05
C PRO A 40 -1.37 -5.70 -15.30
N LEU A 41 -1.73 -6.63 -14.41
CA LEU A 41 -2.96 -6.53 -13.64
C LEU A 41 -2.80 -5.66 -12.39
N MET A 42 -1.57 -5.48 -11.91
CA MET A 42 -1.29 -4.78 -10.67
C MET A 42 -0.60 -3.43 -10.84
N ALA A 43 0.05 -3.21 -11.96
CA ALA A 43 0.68 -1.92 -12.23
C ALA A 43 -0.38 -0.86 -12.55
N ASP A 44 -0.21 0.36 -12.18
CA ASP A 44 0.96 0.92 -11.51
C ASP A 44 0.88 0.75 -10.00
N VAL A 45 2.04 0.59 -9.40
CA VAL A 45 2.17 0.49 -7.95
C VAL A 45 2.52 1.86 -7.37
N HIS A 46 1.85 2.23 -6.31
CA HIS A 46 2.19 3.41 -5.52
C HIS A 46 2.51 2.98 -4.09
N VAL A 47 3.69 3.35 -3.61
CA VAL A 47 4.16 2.96 -2.28
C VAL A 47 4.01 4.15 -1.33
N PHE A 48 3.32 3.92 -0.21
CA PHE A 48 3.35 4.84 0.91
C PHE A 48 4.48 4.40 1.83
N ASN A 49 5.57 5.16 1.81
CA ASN A 49 6.81 4.82 2.49
C ASN A 49 6.83 5.47 3.88
N ILE A 50 6.86 4.65 4.91
CA ILE A 50 6.76 5.15 6.29
C ILE A 50 8.10 5.06 7.01
N ASP A 51 8.97 4.13 6.64
CA ASP A 51 10.20 3.92 7.40
C ASP A 51 11.50 4.07 6.60
N GLY A 52 11.41 4.51 5.38
CA GLY A 52 12.62 4.65 4.57
C GLY A 52 13.08 3.36 3.90
N GLY A 53 12.26 2.30 3.90
CA GLY A 53 12.59 1.04 3.24
C GLY A 53 12.71 1.13 1.72
N MET A 54 12.61 2.31 1.18
CA MET A 54 12.64 2.55 -0.28
C MET A 54 13.96 2.19 -0.93
N MET A 55 15.03 1.99 -0.17
CA MET A 55 16.31 1.67 -0.78
C MET A 55 16.25 0.44 -1.68
N THR A 56 15.43 -0.55 -1.31
CA THR A 56 15.24 -1.75 -2.12
C THR A 56 14.57 -1.44 -3.44
N LEU A 57 13.73 -0.41 -3.50
CA LEU A 57 13.00 -0.01 -4.68
C LEU A 57 13.67 1.14 -5.42
N ALA A 58 14.75 1.69 -4.88
CA ALA A 58 15.42 2.86 -5.46
C ALA A 58 15.94 2.61 -6.88
N GLN A 59 16.17 1.35 -7.24
CA GLN A 59 16.63 0.99 -8.57
C GLN A 59 15.48 0.89 -9.58
N ARG A 60 14.25 0.99 -9.13
CA ARG A 60 13.07 0.92 -9.97
C ARG A 60 12.51 2.31 -10.19
N GLY A 61 12.82 2.88 -11.33
CA GLY A 61 12.31 4.21 -11.67
C GLY A 61 10.85 4.23 -12.08
N ASP A 62 10.21 3.07 -12.18
CA ASP A 62 8.83 2.93 -12.63
C ASP A 62 7.82 2.87 -11.48
N ILE A 63 8.27 2.86 -10.24
CA ILE A 63 7.39 2.80 -9.08
C ILE A 63 7.25 4.20 -8.47
N HIS A 64 6.01 4.60 -8.24
CA HIS A 64 5.73 5.86 -7.58
C HIS A 64 5.70 5.67 -6.07
N ALA A 65 6.13 6.68 -5.34
CA ALA A 65 6.16 6.61 -3.89
C ALA A 65 5.85 7.97 -3.28
N THR A 66 5.29 7.94 -2.09
CA THR A 66 5.04 9.12 -1.27
C THR A 66 5.56 8.83 0.13
N ASP A 67 6.37 9.75 0.66
CA ASP A 67 6.82 9.64 2.04
C ASP A 67 5.69 10.02 2.98
N ILE A 68 5.47 9.18 3.97
CA ILE A 68 4.46 9.38 5.00
C ILE A 68 5.19 9.63 6.32
N ARG A 69 5.00 10.80 6.90
CA ARG A 69 5.69 11.20 8.13
C ARG A 69 4.75 11.33 9.31
N SER A 70 3.45 11.27 9.06
CA SER A 70 2.44 11.37 10.10
C SER A 70 1.19 10.63 9.67
N VAL A 71 0.31 10.34 10.63
CA VAL A 71 -0.98 9.74 10.32
C VAL A 71 -1.80 10.65 9.43
N GLU A 72 -1.69 11.95 9.65
CA GLU A 72 -2.41 12.95 8.85
C GLU A 72 -1.94 12.92 7.39
N ASP A 73 -0.66 12.71 7.15
CA ASP A 73 -0.15 12.54 5.79
C ASP A 73 -0.82 11.36 5.10
N LEU A 74 -0.91 10.23 5.80
CA LEU A 74 -1.52 9.03 5.24
C LEU A 74 -3.01 9.26 4.97
N GLU A 75 -3.71 9.85 5.92
CA GLU A 75 -5.13 10.14 5.74
C GLU A 75 -5.37 11.02 4.53
N ARG A 76 -4.56 12.06 4.38
CA ARG A 76 -4.67 12.96 3.23
C ARG A 76 -4.47 12.22 1.92
N GLU A 77 -3.47 11.34 1.86
CA GLU A 77 -3.21 10.59 0.63
C GLU A 77 -4.30 9.56 0.35
N LEU A 78 -4.84 8.92 1.37
CA LEU A 78 -5.94 7.98 1.18
C LEU A 78 -7.21 8.69 0.72
N HIS A 79 -7.47 9.89 1.23
CA HIS A 79 -8.60 10.69 0.76
C HIS A 79 -8.42 11.09 -0.70
N ALA A 80 -7.22 11.49 -1.08
CA ALA A 80 -6.91 11.84 -2.47
C ALA A 80 -7.11 10.64 -3.40
N LEU A 81 -6.65 9.47 -2.96
CA LEU A 81 -6.82 8.24 -3.73
C LEU A 81 -8.29 7.92 -3.93
N ALA A 82 -9.09 8.01 -2.86
CA ALA A 82 -10.51 7.72 -2.92
C ALA A 82 -11.28 8.73 -3.75
N ALA A 83 -10.82 9.98 -3.77
CA ALA A 83 -11.45 11.05 -4.54
C ALA A 83 -11.09 11.03 -6.02
N GLY A 84 -10.19 10.13 -6.44
CA GLY A 84 -9.79 10.07 -7.83
C GLY A 84 -8.80 11.14 -8.24
N ASP A 85 -7.96 11.61 -7.32
CA ASP A 85 -6.93 12.59 -7.63
C ASP A 85 -6.09 12.12 -8.81
N GLU A 86 -5.74 13.05 -9.68
CA GLU A 86 -5.05 12.76 -10.92
C GLU A 86 -3.73 12.01 -10.71
N LYS A 87 -3.04 12.27 -9.60
CA LYS A 87 -1.77 11.60 -9.34
C LYS A 87 -1.92 10.10 -9.10
N TYR A 88 -3.14 9.64 -8.85
CA TYR A 88 -3.43 8.22 -8.68
C TYR A 88 -4.21 7.63 -9.84
N ALA A 89 -4.31 8.35 -10.95
CA ALA A 89 -5.18 7.97 -12.06
C ALA A 89 -4.89 6.58 -12.62
N THR A 90 -3.62 6.17 -12.63
CA THR A 90 -3.22 4.86 -13.16
C THR A 90 -2.88 3.86 -12.07
N THR A 91 -3.01 4.23 -10.81
CA THR A 91 -2.64 3.36 -9.69
C THR A 91 -3.63 2.22 -9.54
N ARG A 92 -3.14 1.00 -9.53
CA ARG A 92 -3.93 -0.21 -9.30
C ARG A 92 -3.55 -0.93 -8.02
N THR A 93 -2.35 -0.71 -7.52
CA THR A 93 -1.86 -1.35 -6.30
C THR A 93 -1.26 -0.31 -5.40
N VAL A 94 -1.67 -0.34 -4.14
CA VAL A 94 -1.11 0.52 -3.10
C VAL A 94 -0.38 -0.37 -2.11
N VAL A 95 0.86 0.01 -1.80
CA VAL A 95 1.68 -0.68 -0.82
C VAL A 95 1.91 0.25 0.35
N ILE A 96 1.67 -0.23 1.56
CA ILE A 96 2.01 0.48 2.79
C ILE A 96 3.23 -0.20 3.38
N ASP A 97 4.32 0.48 3.44
CA ASP A 97 5.60 -0.06 3.89
C ASP A 97 6.16 0.86 4.99
N ASN A 98 6.06 0.53 6.25
CA ASN A 98 5.48 -0.74 6.70
C ASN A 98 4.46 -0.49 7.81
N VAL A 99 3.70 -1.53 8.15
CA VAL A 99 2.63 -1.44 9.14
C VAL A 99 3.16 -1.22 10.56
N THR A 100 4.33 -1.76 10.87
CA THR A 100 4.95 -1.56 12.19
C THR A 100 5.24 -0.09 12.44
N GLU A 101 5.81 0.60 11.46
CA GLU A 101 6.08 2.02 11.59
C GLU A 101 4.79 2.85 11.59
N LEU A 102 3.79 2.40 10.86
CA LEU A 102 2.48 3.05 10.91
C LEU A 102 1.90 2.98 12.32
N GLN A 103 2.02 1.83 12.97
CA GLN A 103 1.58 1.67 14.34
C GLN A 103 2.31 2.63 15.28
N THR A 104 3.62 2.76 15.11
CA THR A 104 4.44 3.69 15.90
C THR A 104 3.97 5.12 15.72
N LEU A 105 3.73 5.56 14.49
CA LEU A 105 3.22 6.89 14.21
C LEU A 105 1.86 7.13 14.86
N THR A 106 1.00 6.12 14.82
CA THR A 106 -0.32 6.23 15.42
C THR A 106 -0.23 6.41 16.93
N LEU A 107 0.63 5.63 17.58
CA LEU A 107 0.83 5.74 19.01
C LEU A 107 1.44 7.08 19.41
N GLU A 108 2.40 7.57 18.65
CA GLU A 108 3.00 8.88 18.87
C GLU A 108 1.97 9.99 18.75
N GLY A 109 1.10 9.92 17.75
CA GLY A 109 0.04 10.88 17.56
C GLY A 109 -0.91 10.93 18.75
N ILE A 110 -1.31 9.76 19.25
CA ILE A 110 -2.20 9.68 20.39
C ILE A 110 -1.52 10.29 21.62
N THR A 111 -0.27 9.97 21.86
CA THR A 111 0.48 10.48 23.01
C THR A 111 0.62 11.99 22.92
N THR A 112 0.92 12.52 21.75
CA THR A 112 1.07 13.96 21.55
C THR A 112 -0.25 14.69 21.76
N ASP A 113 -1.34 14.13 21.27
CA ASP A 113 -2.65 14.77 21.36
C ASP A 113 -3.20 14.80 22.78
N ASN A 114 -2.73 13.92 23.65
CA ASN A 114 -3.18 13.85 25.04
C ASN A 114 -2.42 14.76 25.98
N TYR A 115 -1.42 15.43 25.51
CA TYR A 115 -0.60 16.36 26.26
C TYR A 115 -0.48 17.68 25.53
#